data_f8d2d7f4e6e413cc72eaf163aa8d8e11
#
_entry.id   f8d2d7f4e6e413cc72eaf163aa8d8e11
#
_cell.length_a   1.000
_cell.length_b   1.000
_cell.length_c   1.000
_cell.angle_alpha   90.00
_cell.angle_beta   90.00
_cell.angle_gamma   90.00
#
_symmetry.space_group_name_H-M   'P 1'
#
loop_
_entity.id
_entity.type
_entity.pdbx_description
1 polymer ?
#
loop_
_entity_poly.entity_id
_entity_poly.type
_entity_poly.pdbx_seq_one_letter_code
_entity_poly.pdbx_strand_id
1 'polypeptide(L)'
;FGYAYFEAAKNDLKAVAIVNPANGEAVSPSPQTIESNSYSPLSRPLFWYVNSESMQRAEVREFIDFAFENISKIVTEAGYVPLPAGVYAAAQAHIEKGLAGPHFLTAEGEQRHGSLSETYTEANLGK
;
A
#
# COMPACT_ATOMS: atom_id res chain seq x y z
N PHE A 1 12.51 4.31 -11.40
CA PHE A 1 11.35 5.15 -11.71
C PHE A 1 10.11 4.52 -11.10
N GLY A 2 9.17 5.34 -10.60
CA GLY A 2 7.88 4.86 -10.13
C GLY A 2 6.94 4.50 -11.29
N TYR A 3 5.92 3.69 -11.00
CA TYR A 3 4.96 3.23 -12.00
C TYR A 3 4.23 4.40 -12.68
N ALA A 4 3.83 5.43 -11.92
CA ALA A 4 3.19 6.63 -12.47
C ALA A 4 4.06 7.35 -13.52
N TYR A 5 5.37 7.47 -13.26
CA TYR A 5 6.28 8.07 -14.21
C TYR A 5 6.43 7.21 -15.48
N PHE A 6 6.50 5.89 -15.32
CA PHE A 6 6.54 4.95 -16.44
C PHE A 6 5.30 5.07 -17.32
N GLU A 7 4.09 5.11 -16.77
CA GLU A 7 2.85 5.26 -17.52
C GLU A 7 2.80 6.59 -18.31
N ALA A 8 3.30 7.67 -17.72
CA ALA A 8 3.37 8.97 -18.41
C ALA A 8 4.38 8.99 -19.58
N ALA A 9 5.44 8.20 -19.50
CA ALA A 9 6.55 8.16 -20.46
C ALA A 9 6.65 6.81 -21.22
N LYS A 10 5.60 6.01 -21.26
CA LYS A 10 5.62 4.64 -21.80
C LYS A 10 5.99 4.52 -23.27
N ASN A 11 5.91 5.60 -24.04
CA ASN A 11 6.35 5.62 -25.45
C ASN A 11 7.88 5.73 -25.57
N ASP A 12 8.55 6.26 -24.54
CA ASP A 12 9.99 6.51 -24.53
C ASP A 12 10.75 5.51 -23.64
N LEU A 13 10.02 4.77 -22.80
CA LEU A 13 10.59 3.85 -21.82
C LEU A 13 10.09 2.42 -22.06
N LYS A 14 10.97 1.46 -21.81
CA LYS A 14 10.62 0.04 -21.80
C LYS A 14 10.60 -0.49 -20.39
N ALA A 15 9.48 -1.08 -19.99
CA ALA A 15 9.41 -1.83 -18.75
C ALA A 15 10.26 -3.09 -18.82
N VAL A 16 11.03 -3.36 -17.78
CA VAL A 16 11.86 -4.56 -17.66
C VAL A 16 11.20 -5.51 -16.67
N ALA A 17 11.07 -6.77 -17.07
CA ALA A 17 10.64 -7.82 -16.16
C ALA A 17 11.73 -8.08 -15.11
N ILE A 18 11.31 -8.33 -13.88
CA ILE A 18 12.19 -8.74 -12.78
C ILE A 18 11.91 -10.19 -12.40
N VAL A 19 12.92 -10.88 -11.91
CA VAL A 19 12.74 -12.24 -11.40
C VAL A 19 12.21 -12.16 -9.97
N ASN A 20 11.01 -12.71 -9.76
CA ASN A 20 10.43 -12.80 -8.42
C ASN A 20 11.23 -13.82 -7.60
N PRO A 21 11.83 -13.43 -6.46
CA PRO A 21 12.70 -14.31 -5.68
C PRO A 21 11.94 -15.48 -5.03
N ALA A 22 10.62 -15.39 -4.88
CA ALA A 22 9.84 -16.44 -4.24
C ALA A 22 9.59 -17.66 -5.15
N ASN A 23 9.51 -17.45 -6.48
CA ASN A 23 9.17 -18.52 -7.42
C ASN A 23 10.07 -18.58 -8.67
N GLY A 24 10.99 -17.63 -8.83
CA GLY A 24 11.91 -17.57 -9.98
C GLY A 24 11.28 -17.12 -11.29
N GLU A 25 10.02 -16.68 -11.31
CA GLU A 25 9.34 -16.23 -12.52
C GLU A 25 9.73 -14.81 -12.88
N ALA A 26 9.87 -14.55 -14.18
CA ALA A 26 10.07 -13.20 -14.72
C ALA A 26 8.72 -12.47 -14.81
N VAL A 27 8.55 -11.42 -14.03
CA VAL A 27 7.30 -10.64 -13.92
C VAL A 27 7.51 -9.23 -14.44
N SER A 28 6.64 -8.79 -15.36
CA SER A 28 6.59 -7.41 -15.83
C SER A 28 5.69 -6.55 -14.94
N PRO A 29 5.99 -5.24 -14.78
CA PRO A 29 5.13 -4.35 -14.01
C PRO A 29 3.80 -4.11 -14.71
N SER A 30 2.72 -4.30 -13.99
CA SER A 30 1.35 -3.95 -14.37
C SER A 30 0.54 -3.64 -13.12
N PRO A 31 -0.63 -3.00 -13.20
CA PRO A 31 -1.48 -2.81 -12.04
C PRO A 31 -1.75 -4.12 -11.30
N GLN A 32 -2.05 -5.20 -12.02
CA GLN A 32 -2.34 -6.52 -11.45
C GLN A 32 -1.14 -7.14 -10.74
N THR A 33 0.07 -7.06 -11.36
CA THR A 33 1.28 -7.64 -10.76
C THR A 33 1.81 -6.83 -9.58
N ILE A 34 1.50 -5.52 -9.55
CA ILE A 34 1.81 -4.62 -8.43
C ILE A 34 0.83 -4.87 -7.28
N GLU A 35 -0.49 -4.90 -7.56
CA GLU A 35 -1.54 -5.17 -6.56
C GLU A 35 -1.37 -6.53 -5.87
N SER A 36 -1.10 -7.58 -6.66
CA SER A 36 -0.86 -8.94 -6.15
C SER A 36 0.49 -9.14 -5.46
N ASN A 37 1.36 -8.11 -5.46
CA ASN A 37 2.75 -8.18 -5.01
C ASN A 37 3.61 -9.22 -5.76
N SER A 38 3.19 -9.68 -6.93
CA SER A 38 4.01 -10.58 -7.76
C SER A 38 5.19 -9.88 -8.42
N TYR A 39 5.11 -8.54 -8.66
CA TYR A 39 6.24 -7.72 -9.05
C TYR A 39 7.15 -7.40 -7.85
N SER A 40 7.67 -8.45 -7.23
CA SER A 40 8.50 -8.40 -6.02
C SER A 40 9.99 -8.58 -6.38
N PRO A 41 10.92 -7.88 -5.70
CA PRO A 41 10.74 -7.10 -4.46
C PRO A 41 10.45 -5.60 -4.67
N LEU A 42 10.13 -5.15 -5.87
CA LEU A 42 10.02 -3.71 -6.16
C LEU A 42 8.65 -3.10 -5.83
N SER A 43 7.59 -3.93 -5.71
CA SER A 43 6.29 -3.47 -5.23
C SER A 43 6.34 -3.15 -3.74
N ARG A 44 5.81 -2.01 -3.35
CA ARG A 44 5.69 -1.59 -1.95
C ARG A 44 4.51 -0.64 -1.78
N PRO A 45 3.80 -0.68 -0.63
CA PRO A 45 2.74 0.26 -0.34
C PRO A 45 3.29 1.65 -0.01
N LEU A 46 2.48 2.68 -0.27
CA LEU A 46 2.66 4.00 0.30
C LEU A 46 1.91 4.08 1.63
N PHE A 47 2.49 4.78 2.60
CA PHE A 47 1.92 4.92 3.94
C PHE A 47 1.55 6.37 4.23
N TRP A 48 0.43 6.54 4.91
CA TRP A 48 0.11 7.75 5.62
C TRP A 48 0.31 7.51 7.12
N TYR A 49 0.98 8.44 7.76
CA TYR A 49 1.16 8.44 9.20
C TYR A 49 0.29 9.55 9.79
N VAL A 50 -0.69 9.17 10.57
CA VAL A 50 -1.61 10.09 11.22
C VAL A 50 -1.25 10.18 12.71
N ASN A 51 -1.01 11.39 13.20
CA ASN A 51 -0.74 11.62 14.61
C ASN A 51 -2.03 11.43 15.42
N SER A 52 -1.97 10.61 16.49
CA SER A 52 -3.13 10.28 17.31
C SER A 52 -3.74 11.49 18.04
N GLU A 53 -2.92 12.47 18.44
CA GLU A 53 -3.42 13.71 19.04
C GLU A 53 -4.16 14.56 18.00
N SER A 54 -3.63 14.62 16.78
CA SER A 54 -4.27 15.35 15.68
C SER A 54 -5.62 14.76 15.29
N MET A 55 -5.84 13.46 15.50
CA MET A 55 -7.13 12.81 15.31
C MET A 55 -8.24 13.28 16.26
N GLN A 56 -7.91 14.04 17.32
CA GLN A 56 -8.92 14.68 18.19
C GLN A 56 -9.58 15.89 17.52
N ARG A 57 -8.98 16.42 16.47
CA ARG A 57 -9.49 17.58 15.72
C ARG A 57 -10.49 17.12 14.66
N ALA A 58 -11.64 17.80 14.59
CA ALA A 58 -12.72 17.46 13.65
C ALA A 58 -12.26 17.53 12.19
N GLU A 59 -11.55 18.59 11.83
CA GLU A 59 -11.06 18.81 10.47
C GLU A 59 -10.06 17.72 10.00
N VAL A 60 -9.31 17.13 10.91
CA VAL A 60 -8.41 16.01 10.57
C VAL A 60 -9.21 14.75 10.30
N ARG A 61 -10.22 14.46 11.11
CA ARG A 61 -11.12 13.30 10.90
C ARG A 61 -11.87 13.44 9.58
N GLU A 62 -12.50 14.57 9.34
CA GLU A 62 -13.23 14.85 8.10
C GLU A 62 -12.34 14.71 6.86
N PHE A 63 -11.07 15.14 6.94
CA PHE A 63 -10.10 14.95 5.86
C PHE A 63 -9.79 13.46 5.64
N ILE A 64 -9.58 12.69 6.71
CA ILE A 64 -9.29 11.25 6.62
C ILE A 64 -10.50 10.49 6.07
N ASP A 65 -11.71 10.79 6.55
CA ASP A 65 -12.95 10.16 6.08
C ASP A 65 -13.17 10.45 4.60
N PHE A 66 -13.06 11.72 4.18
CA PHE A 66 -13.11 12.11 2.78
C PHE A 66 -12.06 11.38 1.92
N ALA A 67 -10.84 11.25 2.44
CA ALA A 67 -9.78 10.56 1.74
C ALA A 67 -10.12 9.07 1.55
N PHE A 68 -10.62 8.37 2.56
CA PHE A 68 -11.02 6.96 2.45
C PHE A 68 -12.21 6.75 1.51
N GLU A 69 -13.21 7.62 1.54
CA GLU A 69 -14.36 7.58 0.62
C GLU A 69 -13.94 7.68 -0.85
N ASN A 70 -12.87 8.44 -1.12
CA ASN A 70 -12.41 8.74 -2.48
C ASN A 70 -11.08 8.05 -2.84
N ILE A 71 -10.53 7.19 -1.98
CA ILE A 71 -9.14 6.73 -2.03
C ILE A 71 -8.78 6.07 -3.37
N SER A 72 -9.62 5.20 -3.90
CA SER A 72 -9.36 4.50 -5.16
C SER A 72 -9.29 5.46 -6.34
N LYS A 73 -10.16 6.46 -6.36
CA LYS A 73 -10.16 7.51 -7.40
C LYS A 73 -8.91 8.38 -7.29
N ILE A 74 -8.61 8.89 -6.09
CA ILE A 74 -7.45 9.76 -5.82
C ILE A 74 -6.15 9.04 -6.21
N VAL A 75 -6.00 7.78 -5.79
CA VAL A 75 -4.81 6.97 -6.06
C VAL A 75 -4.63 6.73 -7.56
N THR A 76 -5.72 6.41 -8.26
CA THR A 76 -5.69 6.19 -9.72
C THR A 76 -5.36 7.48 -10.48
N GLU A 77 -5.99 8.59 -10.12
CA GLU A 77 -5.72 9.90 -10.75
C GLU A 77 -4.29 10.38 -10.50
N ALA A 78 -3.72 10.03 -9.34
CA ALA A 78 -2.31 10.29 -9.02
C ALA A 78 -1.33 9.35 -9.76
N GLY A 79 -1.83 8.38 -10.55
CA GLY A 79 -1.02 7.44 -11.32
C GLY A 79 -0.43 6.30 -10.49
N TYR A 80 -1.00 6.01 -9.32
CA TYR A 80 -0.63 4.86 -8.50
C TYR A 80 -1.63 3.70 -8.68
N VAL A 81 -1.26 2.53 -8.19
CA VAL A 81 -2.12 1.35 -8.19
C VAL A 81 -2.89 1.31 -6.88
N PRO A 82 -4.25 1.31 -6.92
CA PRO A 82 -5.05 1.17 -5.71
C PRO A 82 -4.79 -0.15 -4.99
N LEU A 83 -4.93 -0.15 -3.68
CA LEU A 83 -4.89 -1.37 -2.88
C LEU A 83 -6.22 -2.14 -2.99
N PRO A 84 -6.22 -3.44 -2.69
CA PRO A 84 -7.46 -4.20 -2.53
C PRO A 84 -8.42 -3.53 -1.53
N ALA A 85 -9.71 -3.52 -1.82
CA ALA A 85 -10.72 -2.86 -0.98
C ALA A 85 -10.71 -3.33 0.49
N GLY A 86 -10.40 -4.61 0.72
CA GLY A 86 -10.27 -5.16 2.07
C GLY A 86 -9.13 -4.55 2.89
N VAL A 87 -8.03 -4.11 2.23
CA VAL A 87 -6.91 -3.43 2.90
C VAL A 87 -7.32 -2.03 3.34
N TYR A 88 -8.05 -1.30 2.49
CA TYR A 88 -8.58 0.02 2.86
C TYR A 88 -9.58 -0.07 4.02
N ALA A 89 -10.49 -1.05 3.98
CA ALA A 89 -11.45 -1.28 5.07
C ALA A 89 -10.73 -1.61 6.40
N ALA A 90 -9.69 -2.43 6.36
CA ALA A 90 -8.87 -2.72 7.54
C ALA A 90 -8.16 -1.47 8.05
N ALA A 91 -7.61 -0.63 7.15
CA ALA A 91 -6.93 0.61 7.53
C ALA A 91 -7.90 1.60 8.20
N GLN A 92 -9.10 1.76 7.66
CA GLN A 92 -10.13 2.60 8.27
C GLN A 92 -10.53 2.08 9.65
N ALA A 93 -10.79 0.78 9.80
CA ALA A 93 -11.11 0.18 11.08
C ALA A 93 -9.97 0.34 12.12
N HIS A 94 -8.70 0.30 11.71
CA HIS A 94 -7.56 0.54 12.60
C HIS A 94 -7.53 1.99 13.11
N ILE A 95 -7.82 2.96 12.25
CA ILE A 95 -7.91 4.38 12.64
C ILE A 95 -9.08 4.58 13.62
N GLU A 96 -10.26 4.05 13.33
CA GLU A 96 -11.44 4.14 14.18
C GLU A 96 -11.21 3.53 15.58
N LYS A 97 -10.46 2.41 15.65
CA LYS A 97 -10.08 1.76 16.91
C LYS A 97 -8.90 2.45 17.61
N GLY A 98 -8.27 3.43 17.00
CA GLY A 98 -7.06 4.08 17.54
C GLY A 98 -5.85 3.17 17.62
N LEU A 99 -5.78 2.14 16.77
CA LEU A 99 -4.65 1.20 16.74
C LEU A 99 -3.43 1.88 16.11
N ALA A 100 -2.29 1.75 16.77
CA ALA A 100 -1.03 2.33 16.34
C ALA A 100 0.07 1.27 16.31
N GLY A 101 0.98 1.40 15.36
CA GLY A 101 2.14 0.50 15.22
C GLY A 101 2.35 0.01 13.78
N PRO A 102 3.49 -0.62 13.50
CA PRO A 102 3.78 -1.16 12.19
C PRO A 102 3.10 -2.51 11.98
N HIS A 103 2.60 -2.77 10.77
CA HIS A 103 2.10 -4.08 10.34
C HIS A 103 3.15 -4.87 9.56
N PHE A 104 4.12 -4.18 8.97
CA PHE A 104 5.08 -4.72 8.02
C PHE A 104 6.42 -5.10 8.66
N LEU A 105 6.54 -4.93 9.97
CA LEU A 105 7.72 -5.33 10.71
C LEU A 105 7.36 -6.39 11.76
N THR A 106 8.30 -7.32 12.00
CA THR A 106 8.23 -8.24 13.13
C THR A 106 8.68 -7.54 14.42
N ALA A 107 8.56 -8.21 15.56
CA ALA A 107 9.07 -7.70 16.84
C ALA A 107 10.58 -7.43 16.81
N GLU A 108 11.31 -8.18 15.98
CA GLU A 108 12.75 -8.05 15.78
C GLU A 108 13.11 -6.94 14.77
N GLY A 109 12.10 -6.28 14.16
CA GLY A 109 12.29 -5.21 13.17
C GLY A 109 12.53 -5.70 11.75
N GLU A 110 12.36 -6.99 11.47
CA GLU A 110 12.49 -7.56 10.14
C GLU A 110 11.23 -7.31 9.30
N GLN A 111 11.41 -7.11 8.00
CA GLN A 111 10.29 -6.91 7.09
C GLN A 111 9.47 -8.19 6.92
N ARG A 112 8.16 -8.10 7.11
CA ARG A 112 7.23 -9.19 6.77
C ARG A 112 7.08 -9.30 5.26
N HIS A 113 7.04 -10.54 4.79
CA HIS A 113 6.79 -10.89 3.39
C HIS A 113 5.38 -11.46 3.24
N GLY A 114 4.82 -11.38 2.04
CA GLY A 114 3.48 -11.87 1.72
C GLY A 114 2.63 -10.82 1.02
N SER A 115 1.40 -11.17 0.74
CA SER A 115 0.43 -10.23 0.18
C SER A 115 0.05 -9.15 1.20
N LEU A 116 -0.43 -8.01 0.72
CA LEU A 116 -0.88 -6.93 1.61
C LEU A 116 -2.04 -7.38 2.50
N SER A 117 -2.96 -8.18 1.98
CA SER A 117 -4.10 -8.70 2.74
C SER A 117 -3.69 -9.64 3.89
N GLU A 118 -2.58 -10.37 3.73
CA GLU A 118 -2.03 -11.24 4.79
C GLU A 118 -1.22 -10.45 5.80
N THR A 119 -0.49 -9.44 5.34
CA THR A 119 0.42 -8.66 6.18
C THR A 119 -0.31 -7.58 6.98
N TYR A 120 -1.28 -6.90 6.36
CA TYR A 120 -2.02 -5.79 6.98
C TYR A 120 -3.21 -6.29 7.80
N THR A 121 -2.93 -6.89 8.94
CA THR A 121 -3.92 -7.45 9.87
C THR A 121 -3.67 -6.99 11.30
N GLU A 122 -4.71 -6.97 12.15
CA GLU A 122 -4.55 -6.65 13.59
C GLU A 122 -3.59 -7.63 14.30
N ALA A 123 -3.53 -8.88 13.84
CA ALA A 123 -2.63 -9.88 14.40
C ALA A 123 -1.14 -9.53 14.22
N ASN A 124 -0.82 -8.74 13.21
CA ASN A 124 0.54 -8.31 12.89
C ASN A 124 0.89 -6.93 13.45
N LEU A 125 -0.08 -6.25 14.07
CA LEU A 125 0.11 -4.90 14.57
C LEU A 125 1.02 -4.88 15.79
N GLY A 126 2.15 -4.19 15.68
CA GLY A 126 3.06 -3.94 16.81
C GLY A 126 3.72 -5.18 17.44
N LYS A 127 3.79 -6.28 16.69
CA LYS A 127 4.41 -7.53 17.16
C LYS A 127 5.66 -7.84 16.39
#